data_cda9b9bafc56e8adb2bd6678955be98e
#
_entry.id   cda9b9bafc56e8adb2bd6678955be98e
#
_cell.length_a   1.000
_cell.length_b   1.000
_cell.length_c   1.000
_cell.angle_alpha   90.00
_cell.angle_beta   90.00
_cell.angle_gamma   90.00
#
_symmetry.space_group_name_H-M   'P 1'
#
loop_
_entity.id
_entity.type
_entity.pdbx_description
1 polymer ?
#
loop_
_entity_poly.entity_id
_entity_poly.type
_entity_poly.pdbx_seq_one_letter_code
_entity_poly.pdbx_strand_id
1 'polypeptide(L)'
;MITSMELSKAVETIEKISHAGLILPSEPDIDALVSAEALMRVLTARGKDVGLLSAPSREIEAQKNVFRALASTAGLARELIISIDTAVSPLSQLRYETTDTHTDIILSPKSYSVQRSAISYRDGNIHCDCIIALGVGRADL
;
A
#
# COMPACT_ATOMS: atom_id res chain seq x y z
N MET A 1 9.16 22.76 -19.36
CA MET A 1 9.60 23.62 -18.23
C MET A 1 8.42 23.72 -17.28
N ILE A 2 8.54 23.30 -16.02
CA ILE A 2 7.46 23.37 -15.02
C ILE A 2 7.32 24.84 -14.62
N THR A 3 6.10 25.36 -14.67
CA THR A 3 5.82 26.75 -14.26
C THR A 3 5.74 26.85 -12.72
N SER A 4 5.99 28.03 -12.17
CA SER A 4 5.87 28.26 -10.72
C SER A 4 4.47 27.98 -10.18
N MET A 5 3.45 28.16 -11.02
CA MET A 5 2.05 27.89 -10.69
C MET A 5 1.76 26.37 -10.59
N GLU A 6 2.36 25.57 -11.47
CA GLU A 6 2.24 24.10 -11.41
C GLU A 6 2.93 23.53 -10.17
N LEU A 7 4.11 24.07 -9.83
CA LEU A 7 4.83 23.70 -8.63
C LEU A 7 4.03 24.04 -7.36
N SER A 8 3.44 25.23 -7.30
CA SER A 8 2.61 25.66 -6.17
C SER A 8 1.40 24.75 -5.97
N LYS A 9 0.72 24.37 -7.07
CA LYS A 9 -0.41 23.42 -7.01
C LYS A 9 0.04 22.03 -6.52
N ALA A 10 1.19 21.54 -6.97
CA ALA A 10 1.72 20.25 -6.50
C ALA A 10 2.02 20.29 -5.00
N VAL A 11 2.66 21.34 -4.50
CA VAL A 11 2.92 21.52 -3.07
C VAL A 11 1.63 21.57 -2.28
N GLU A 12 0.66 22.38 -2.71
CA GLU A 12 -0.66 22.49 -2.05
C GLU A 12 -1.40 21.14 -2.00
N THR A 13 -1.32 20.36 -3.08
CA THR A 13 -1.90 19.01 -3.12
C THR A 13 -1.22 18.10 -2.09
N ILE A 14 0.12 18.08 -2.08
CA ILE A 14 0.91 17.28 -1.15
C ILE A 14 0.64 17.67 0.32
N GLU A 15 0.39 18.94 0.61
CA GLU A 15 0.08 19.38 1.97
C GLU A 15 -1.26 18.83 2.48
N LYS A 16 -2.24 18.67 1.61
CA LYS A 16 -3.59 18.21 1.95
C LYS A 16 -3.76 16.71 2.12
N ILE A 17 -2.90 15.90 1.51
CA ILE A 17 -2.99 14.44 1.56
C ILE A 17 -2.46 13.89 2.88
N SER A 18 -2.94 12.72 3.29
CA SER A 18 -2.43 11.95 4.42
C SER A 18 -1.66 10.71 3.96
N HIS A 19 -2.06 10.11 2.85
CA HIS A 19 -1.51 8.85 2.33
C HIS A 19 -1.02 9.03 0.90
N ALA A 20 0.26 8.84 0.64
CA ALA A 20 0.89 8.99 -0.67
C ALA A 20 1.48 7.67 -1.17
N GLY A 21 1.10 7.27 -2.38
CA GLY A 21 1.71 6.16 -3.10
C GLY A 21 2.80 6.65 -4.06
N LEU A 22 3.98 6.04 -4.02
CA LEU A 22 5.05 6.31 -4.97
C LEU A 22 5.11 5.21 -6.03
N ILE A 23 5.27 5.60 -7.29
CA ILE A 23 5.51 4.69 -8.40
C ILE A 23 6.86 5.02 -9.04
N LEU A 24 7.66 3.99 -9.21
CA LEU A 24 8.93 4.02 -9.93
C LEU A 24 8.81 3.12 -11.17
N PRO A 25 9.59 3.38 -12.24
CA PRO A 25 9.68 2.47 -13.37
C PRO A 25 10.27 1.11 -12.91
N SER A 26 10.11 0.08 -13.74
CA SER A 26 10.65 -1.26 -13.46
C SER A 26 12.17 -1.27 -13.33
N GLU A 27 12.85 -0.41 -14.07
CA GLU A 27 14.29 -0.18 -14.04
C GLU A 27 14.57 1.30 -13.75
N PRO A 28 14.48 1.72 -12.48
CA PRO A 28 14.68 3.11 -12.11
C PRO A 28 16.17 3.47 -12.20
N ASP A 29 16.45 4.65 -12.74
CA ASP A 29 17.79 5.21 -12.67
C ASP A 29 18.12 5.71 -11.26
N ILE A 30 19.38 6.06 -11.02
CA ILE A 30 19.83 6.50 -9.70
C ILE A 30 19.16 7.81 -9.27
N ASP A 31 18.82 8.68 -10.21
CA ASP A 31 18.19 9.97 -9.92
C ASP A 31 16.75 9.75 -9.45
N ALA A 32 16.01 8.83 -10.06
CA ALA A 32 14.67 8.43 -9.62
C ALA A 32 14.70 7.80 -8.22
N LEU A 33 15.67 6.90 -7.96
CA LEU A 33 15.83 6.26 -6.65
C LEU A 33 16.14 7.26 -5.54
N VAL A 34 17.12 8.14 -5.77
CA VAL A 34 17.53 9.16 -4.78
C VAL A 34 16.38 10.15 -4.54
N SER A 35 15.69 10.56 -5.59
CA SER A 35 14.55 11.48 -5.49
C SER A 35 13.40 10.84 -4.71
N ALA A 36 13.08 9.57 -4.97
CA ALA A 36 12.04 8.83 -4.27
C ALA A 36 12.39 8.63 -2.78
N GLU A 37 13.62 8.23 -2.47
CA GLU A 37 14.09 8.08 -1.08
C GLU A 37 14.00 9.40 -0.32
N ALA A 38 14.45 10.51 -0.92
CA ALA A 38 14.38 11.83 -0.31
C ALA A 38 12.92 12.26 -0.08
N LEU A 39 12.06 12.06 -1.07
CA LEU A 39 10.65 12.41 -0.98
C LEU A 39 9.92 11.60 0.09
N MET A 40 10.14 10.28 0.15
CA MET A 40 9.58 9.45 1.21
C MET A 40 9.98 9.93 2.60
N ARG A 41 11.25 10.24 2.81
CA ARG A 41 11.75 10.75 4.09
C ARG A 41 11.10 12.09 4.47
N VAL A 42 11.00 13.01 3.52
CA VAL A 42 10.37 14.32 3.76
C VAL A 42 8.89 14.19 4.11
N LEU A 43 8.15 13.36 3.37
CA LEU A 43 6.72 13.17 3.61
C LEU A 43 6.47 12.45 4.94
N THR A 44 7.24 11.41 5.25
CA THR A 44 7.17 10.71 6.54
C THR A 44 7.51 11.64 7.70
N ALA A 45 8.55 12.47 7.58
CA ALA A 45 8.90 13.48 8.59
C ALA A 45 7.79 14.52 8.81
N ARG A 46 6.91 14.73 7.83
CA ARG A 46 5.72 15.57 7.93
C ARG A 46 4.48 14.83 8.42
N GLY A 47 4.65 13.60 8.92
CA GLY A 47 3.57 12.79 9.48
C GLY A 47 2.62 12.19 8.44
N LYS A 48 3.07 12.04 7.17
CA LYS A 48 2.28 11.40 6.13
C LYS A 48 2.66 9.94 5.99
N ASP A 49 1.67 9.09 5.73
CA ASP A 49 1.91 7.69 5.39
C ASP A 49 2.31 7.60 3.93
N VAL A 50 3.46 7.01 3.67
CA VAL A 50 4.02 6.91 2.32
C VAL A 50 4.48 5.50 2.05
N GLY A 51 4.13 4.97 0.90
CA GLY A 51 4.53 3.63 0.49
C GLY A 51 4.88 3.54 -0.99
N LEU A 52 5.79 2.61 -1.31
CA LEU A 52 6.10 2.24 -2.68
C LEU A 52 5.00 1.31 -3.21
N LEU A 53 4.37 1.69 -4.33
CA LEU A 53 3.33 0.91 -5.00
C LEU A 53 3.91 -0.05 -6.05
N SER A 54 5.02 0.33 -6.68
CA SER A 54 5.76 -0.56 -7.59
C SER A 54 6.54 -1.62 -6.81
N ALA A 55 6.81 -2.76 -7.44
CA ALA A 55 7.70 -3.76 -6.85
C ALA A 55 9.09 -3.16 -6.60
N PRO A 56 9.74 -3.50 -5.48
CA PRO A 56 11.11 -3.05 -5.23
C PRO A 56 12.03 -3.50 -6.36
N SER A 57 12.82 -2.57 -6.89
CA SER A 57 13.83 -2.91 -7.88
C SER A 57 14.99 -3.69 -7.25
N ARG A 58 15.79 -4.37 -8.08
CA ARG A 58 17.00 -5.08 -7.61
C ARG A 58 17.98 -4.14 -6.92
N GLU A 59 18.06 -2.89 -7.38
CA GLU A 59 18.90 -1.84 -6.82
C GLU A 59 18.50 -1.48 -5.39
N ILE A 60 17.19 -1.34 -5.13
CA ILE A 60 16.65 -1.10 -3.78
C ILE A 60 16.99 -2.28 -2.87
N GLU A 61 16.76 -3.51 -3.34
CA GLU A 61 17.06 -4.73 -2.59
C GLU A 61 18.56 -4.87 -2.28
N ALA A 62 19.42 -4.59 -3.26
CA ALA A 62 20.87 -4.66 -3.11
C ALA A 62 21.44 -3.57 -2.19
N GLN A 63 20.80 -2.41 -2.10
CA GLN A 63 21.29 -1.23 -1.37
C GLN A 63 20.33 -0.78 -0.26
N LYS A 64 19.73 -1.71 0.48
CA LYS A 64 18.78 -1.45 1.58
C LYS A 64 19.31 -0.46 2.62
N ASN A 65 20.62 -0.43 2.83
CA ASN A 65 21.26 0.48 3.79
C ASN A 65 21.26 1.95 3.30
N VAL A 66 21.20 2.17 1.99
CA VAL A 66 21.13 3.49 1.36
C VAL A 66 19.68 3.91 1.19
N PHE A 67 18.86 3.04 0.59
CA PHE A 67 17.45 3.29 0.29
C PHE A 67 16.54 2.72 1.40
N ARG A 68 16.73 3.21 2.62
CA ARG A 68 16.03 2.67 3.80
C ARG A 68 14.53 2.93 3.77
N ALA A 69 14.12 4.08 3.31
CA ALA A 69 12.70 4.42 3.23
C ALA A 69 12.00 3.61 2.13
N LEU A 70 12.64 3.47 0.96
CA LEU A 70 12.10 2.66 -0.15
C LEU A 70 12.08 1.16 0.18
N ALA A 71 13.06 0.66 0.93
CA ALA A 71 13.12 -0.73 1.36
C ALA A 71 12.23 -1.04 2.58
N SER A 72 11.64 -0.03 3.19
CA SER A 72 10.74 -0.22 4.33
C SER A 72 9.44 -0.87 3.87
N THR A 73 9.03 -1.93 4.57
CA THR A 73 7.71 -2.53 4.40
C THR A 73 6.60 -1.77 5.13
N ALA A 74 6.95 -0.77 5.95
CA ALA A 74 6.00 0.15 6.54
C ALA A 74 5.45 1.03 5.41
N GLY A 75 4.40 0.58 4.78
CA GLY A 75 3.79 1.19 3.62
C GLY A 75 2.38 1.66 3.92
N LEU A 76 1.69 2.03 2.87
CA LEU A 76 0.29 2.39 2.92
C LEU A 76 -0.57 1.26 3.47
N ALA A 77 -1.58 1.63 4.24
CA ALA A 77 -2.55 0.68 4.76
C ALA A 77 -3.19 -0.09 3.60
N ARG A 78 -3.17 -1.41 3.70
CA ARG A 78 -3.77 -2.32 2.72
C ARG A 78 -4.84 -3.15 3.38
N GLU A 79 -5.94 -3.32 2.70
CA GLU A 79 -6.99 -4.24 3.15
C GLU A 79 -6.49 -5.68 3.10
N LEU A 80 -6.88 -6.48 4.07
CA LEU A 80 -6.80 -7.94 4.03
C LEU A 80 -8.22 -8.48 3.77
N ILE A 81 -8.40 -9.15 2.65
CA ILE A 81 -9.67 -9.77 2.30
C ILE A 81 -9.64 -11.23 2.72
N ILE A 82 -10.57 -11.60 3.60
CA ILE A 82 -10.81 -12.98 3.99
C ILE A 82 -12.00 -13.48 3.16
N SER A 83 -11.75 -14.44 2.28
CA SER A 83 -12.77 -15.03 1.42
C SER A 83 -13.17 -16.42 1.92
N ILE A 84 -14.46 -16.67 1.95
CA ILE A 84 -15.02 -17.94 2.39
C ILE A 84 -15.79 -18.55 1.24
N ASP A 85 -15.42 -19.76 0.83
CA ASP A 85 -16.16 -20.53 -0.17
C ASP A 85 -17.46 -21.08 0.44
N THR A 86 -18.55 -20.39 0.19
CA THR A 86 -19.86 -20.76 0.71
C THR A 86 -20.51 -21.94 -0.01
N ALA A 87 -19.97 -22.39 -1.16
CA ALA A 87 -20.37 -23.63 -1.79
C ALA A 87 -19.82 -24.84 -1.03
N VAL A 88 -18.58 -24.71 -0.49
CA VAL A 88 -17.94 -25.75 0.33
C VAL A 88 -18.37 -25.68 1.78
N SER A 89 -18.51 -24.47 2.34
CA SER A 89 -18.92 -24.25 3.73
C SER A 89 -20.04 -23.23 3.80
N PRO A 90 -21.30 -23.65 3.62
CA PRO A 90 -22.45 -22.77 3.71
C PRO A 90 -22.60 -22.18 5.11
N LEU A 91 -22.69 -20.85 5.18
CA LEU A 91 -22.85 -20.12 6.43
C LEU A 91 -24.31 -19.75 6.67
N SER A 92 -24.73 -19.78 7.93
CA SER A 92 -25.99 -19.21 8.40
C SER A 92 -25.82 -17.78 8.87
N GLN A 93 -24.67 -17.46 9.48
CA GLN A 93 -24.38 -16.14 10.02
C GLN A 93 -22.86 -15.87 10.02
N LEU A 94 -22.51 -14.60 9.86
CA LEU A 94 -21.19 -14.05 10.12
C LEU A 94 -21.36 -12.93 11.13
N ARG A 95 -20.56 -12.94 12.18
CA ARG A 95 -20.50 -11.87 13.18
C ARG A 95 -19.06 -11.61 13.57
N TYR A 96 -18.80 -10.47 14.18
CA TYR A 96 -17.50 -10.17 14.77
C TYR A 96 -17.68 -9.72 16.24
N GLU A 97 -16.70 -10.03 17.04
CA GLU A 97 -16.59 -9.62 18.44
C GLU A 97 -15.23 -8.98 18.67
N THR A 98 -15.22 -7.75 19.20
CA THR A 98 -13.98 -7.00 19.40
C THR A 98 -13.73 -6.85 20.89
N THR A 99 -12.49 -7.13 21.31
CA THR A 99 -11.94 -6.88 22.63
C THR A 99 -10.84 -5.82 22.54
N ASP A 100 -10.23 -5.45 23.66
CA ASP A 100 -9.12 -4.49 23.67
C ASP A 100 -7.87 -4.98 22.92
N THR A 101 -7.74 -6.28 22.69
CA THR A 101 -6.52 -6.90 22.14
C THR A 101 -6.72 -7.62 20.81
N HIS A 102 -7.94 -7.99 20.46
CA HIS A 102 -8.23 -8.76 19.24
C HIS A 102 -9.68 -8.60 18.78
N THR A 103 -9.89 -8.91 17.51
CA THR A 103 -11.22 -9.03 16.92
C THR A 103 -11.40 -10.43 16.38
N ASP A 104 -12.42 -11.13 16.85
CA ASP A 104 -12.81 -12.45 16.38
C ASP A 104 -13.85 -12.34 15.27
N ILE A 105 -13.62 -13.06 14.17
CA ILE A 105 -14.61 -13.25 13.10
C ILE A 105 -15.21 -14.63 13.29
N ILE A 106 -16.49 -14.67 13.70
CA ILE A 106 -17.20 -15.89 14.06
C ILE A 106 -18.10 -16.32 12.90
N LEU A 107 -17.80 -17.49 12.37
CA LEU A 107 -18.51 -18.10 11.24
C LEU A 107 -19.45 -19.18 11.78
N SER A 108 -20.76 -18.99 11.67
CA SER A 108 -21.76 -19.97 12.06
C SER A 108 -22.19 -20.79 10.84
N PRO A 109 -21.93 -22.11 10.81
CA PRO A 109 -22.28 -22.94 9.66
C PRO A 109 -23.79 -23.22 9.60
N LYS A 110 -24.30 -23.52 8.40
CA LYS A 110 -25.69 -23.97 8.19
C LYS A 110 -25.91 -25.42 8.59
N SER A 111 -24.97 -26.31 8.32
CA SER A 111 -25.16 -27.76 8.46
C SER A 111 -24.01 -28.50 9.10
N TYR A 112 -22.77 -28.24 8.69
CA TYR A 112 -21.54 -28.91 9.16
C TYR A 112 -20.54 -27.86 9.62
N SER A 113 -19.48 -28.30 10.31
CA SER A 113 -18.40 -27.41 10.72
C SER A 113 -17.76 -26.71 9.51
N VAL A 114 -17.38 -25.45 9.68
CA VAL A 114 -16.66 -24.69 8.67
C VAL A 114 -15.32 -25.36 8.37
N GLN A 115 -15.08 -25.70 7.11
CA GLN A 115 -13.82 -26.29 6.67
C GLN A 115 -12.76 -25.16 6.56
N ARG A 116 -11.62 -25.36 7.17
CA ARG A 116 -10.51 -24.39 7.09
C ARG A 116 -10.01 -24.18 5.65
N SER A 117 -10.10 -25.22 4.80
CA SER A 117 -9.77 -25.16 3.38
C SER A 117 -10.70 -24.26 2.56
N ALA A 118 -11.88 -23.95 3.07
CA ALA A 118 -12.81 -23.01 2.44
C ALA A 118 -12.45 -21.55 2.71
N ILE A 119 -11.47 -21.28 3.59
CA ILE A 119 -11.04 -19.93 3.93
C ILE A 119 -9.74 -19.63 3.19
N SER A 120 -9.73 -18.50 2.49
CA SER A 120 -8.55 -17.98 1.80
C SER A 120 -8.32 -16.51 2.15
N TYR A 121 -7.09 -16.07 1.97
CA TYR A 121 -6.66 -14.71 2.26
C TYR A 121 -6.08 -14.10 1.00
N ARG A 122 -6.39 -12.84 0.76
CA ARG A 122 -5.77 -12.07 -0.33
C ARG A 122 -5.64 -10.61 0.05
N ASP A 123 -4.69 -9.94 -0.55
CA ASP A 123 -4.55 -8.51 -0.44
C ASP A 123 -5.73 -7.81 -1.12
N GLY A 124 -6.25 -6.78 -0.46
CA GLY A 124 -7.26 -5.88 -0.99
C GLY A 124 -6.66 -4.58 -1.50
N ASN A 125 -7.47 -3.54 -1.48
CA ASN A 125 -7.07 -2.23 -1.97
C ASN A 125 -6.05 -1.57 -1.04
N ILE A 126 -5.18 -0.76 -1.66
CA ILE A 126 -4.29 0.14 -0.94
C ILE A 126 -5.01 1.49 -0.80
N HIS A 127 -5.03 2.02 0.41
CA HIS A 127 -5.56 3.35 0.65
C HIS A 127 -4.46 4.39 0.37
N CYS A 128 -4.64 5.19 -0.68
CA CYS A 128 -3.82 6.37 -0.94
C CYS A 128 -4.68 7.50 -1.52
N ASP A 129 -4.36 8.72 -1.11
CA ASP A 129 -5.05 9.94 -1.55
C ASP A 129 -4.41 10.49 -2.82
N CYS A 130 -3.14 10.18 -3.04
CA CYS A 130 -2.35 10.68 -4.15
C CYS A 130 -1.31 9.66 -4.60
N ILE A 131 -1.08 9.61 -5.90
CA ILE A 131 0.00 8.83 -6.51
C ILE A 131 1.03 9.80 -7.08
N ILE A 132 2.29 9.59 -6.72
CA ILE A 132 3.42 10.37 -7.21
C ILE A 132 4.30 9.44 -8.05
N ALA A 133 4.35 9.69 -9.36
CA ALA A 133 5.17 8.94 -10.29
C ALA A 133 6.50 9.67 -10.52
N LEU A 134 7.62 8.99 -10.31
CA LEU A 134 8.97 9.52 -10.46
C LEU A 134 9.72 8.73 -11.53
N GLY A 135 10.25 9.43 -12.54
CA GLY A 135 10.99 8.81 -13.62
C GLY A 135 10.13 7.94 -14.58
N VAL A 136 8.81 8.04 -14.47
CA VAL A 136 7.87 7.24 -15.28
C VAL A 136 7.48 8.04 -16.51
N GLY A 137 7.66 7.46 -17.70
CA GLY A 137 7.21 8.05 -18.95
C GLY A 137 5.69 7.92 -19.14
N ARG A 138 5.12 8.74 -20.05
CA ARG A 138 3.68 8.67 -20.38
C ARG A 138 3.24 7.30 -20.92
N ALA A 139 4.16 6.50 -21.45
CA ALA A 139 3.88 5.17 -21.97
C ALA A 139 3.83 4.08 -20.86
N ASP A 140 4.28 4.41 -19.67
CA ASP A 140 4.43 3.45 -18.54
C ASP A 140 3.31 3.61 -17.48
N LEU A 141 2.42 4.59 -17.68
CA LEU A 141 1.23 4.84 -16.87
C LEU A 141 -0.02 4.22 -17.49
#